data_9bef9edcfd1c964b0baed2aff45132dd
#
_entry.id   9bef9edcfd1c964b0baed2aff45132dd
#
_cell.length_a   1.000
_cell.length_b   1.000
_cell.length_c   1.000
_cell.angle_alpha   90.00
_cell.angle_beta   90.00
_cell.angle_gamma   90.00
#
_symmetry.space_group_name_H-M   'P 1'
#
loop_
_entity.id
_entity.type
_entity.pdbx_description
1 polymer ?
#
loop_
_entity_poly.entity_id
_entity_poly.type
_entity_poly.pdbx_seq_one_letter_code
_entity_poly.pdbx_strand_id
1 'polypeptide(L)'
;MLFRSGLTLGRHPVALIRHILRQRRVSTAQQLLQFKHGTPTRACGLVTMRQRPMTANGTVFLTLEDETGHVNVVVWQRLWESQRSTILNASLIAVDGVMESDGEVYHLIARRVHDFGDLLKGLSTRSRDFC
;
A
#
# COMPACT_ATOMS: atom_id res chain seq x y z
N MET A 1 -22.29 4.30 2.82
CA MET A 1 -22.32 3.94 2.62
C MET A 1 -22.41 3.32 2.48
N LEU A 2 -22.40 3.46 2.42
CA LEU A 2 -22.41 2.81 2.21
C LEU A 2 -22.58 2.25 1.74
N PHE A 3 -22.75 2.51 1.47
CA PHE A 3 -22.76 1.85 1.00
C PHE A 3 -22.46 1.32 0.53
N ARG A 4 -22.01 1.71 0.43
CA ARG A 4 -21.61 1.12 0.06
C ARG A 4 -21.66 0.13 -0.16
N SER A 5 -21.83 -0.06 -0.03
CA SER A 5 -21.99 -1.09 -0.10
C SER A 5 -21.91 -2.08 -0.08
N GLY A 6 -22.02 -2.05 -0.18
CA GLY A 6 -22.10 -2.96 -0.11
C GLY A 6 -21.66 -3.70 -0.02
N LEU A 7 -21.37 -3.23 0.14
CA LEU A 7 -21.08 -3.96 0.35
C LEU A 7 -20.98 -4.98 0.47
N THR A 8 -21.41 -4.79 0.70
CA THR A 8 -21.68 -5.99 1.09
C THR A 8 -20.96 -7.05 0.93
N LEU A 9 -20.99 -7.08 0.21
CA LEU A 9 -20.13 -7.88 -0.34
C LEU A 9 -18.84 -7.35 -0.07
N GLY A 10 -18.81 -6.27 0.55
CA GLY A 10 -17.78 -5.46 0.45
C GLY A 10 -16.68 -5.43 1.41
N ARG A 11 -16.22 -6.52 1.87
CA ARG A 11 -14.98 -6.47 2.62
C ARG A 11 -13.83 -6.08 1.70
N HIS A 12 -13.03 -5.14 2.15
CA HIS A 12 -11.86 -4.70 1.40
C HIS A 12 -10.94 -5.91 1.19
N PRO A 13 -10.39 -6.10 -0.02
CA PRO A 13 -9.51 -7.24 -0.28
C PRO A 13 -8.35 -7.36 0.70
N VAL A 14 -7.79 -6.25 1.14
CA VAL A 14 -6.68 -6.26 2.09
C VAL A 14 -7.13 -6.79 3.45
N ALA A 15 -8.39 -6.52 3.84
CA ALA A 15 -8.91 -7.07 5.09
C ALA A 15 -8.90 -8.59 5.08
N LEU A 16 -9.19 -9.18 3.93
CA LEU A 16 -9.27 -10.64 3.80
C LEU A 16 -7.91 -11.32 3.95
N ILE A 17 -6.83 -10.61 3.69
CA ILE A 17 -5.48 -11.14 3.82
C ILE A 17 -4.72 -10.51 4.99
N ARG A 18 -5.43 -9.76 5.85
CA ARG A 18 -4.76 -9.05 6.95
C ARG A 18 -3.99 -10.00 7.86
N HIS A 19 -4.49 -11.19 8.11
CA HIS A 19 -3.81 -12.15 8.96
C HIS A 19 -2.45 -12.56 8.37
N ILE A 20 -2.36 -12.66 7.05
CA ILE A 20 -1.09 -12.96 6.39
C ILE A 20 -0.15 -11.76 6.52
N LEU A 21 -0.69 -10.55 6.32
CA LEU A 21 0.11 -9.33 6.40
C LEU A 21 0.66 -9.12 7.80
N ARG A 22 -0.11 -9.47 8.84
CA ARG A 22 0.39 -9.38 10.21
C ARG A 22 1.59 -10.29 10.42
N GLN A 23 1.55 -11.48 9.85
CA GLN A 23 2.69 -12.40 9.94
C GLN A 23 3.91 -11.82 9.25
N ARG A 24 3.73 -10.97 8.27
CA ARG A 24 4.80 -10.31 7.53
C ARG A 24 5.15 -8.94 8.10
N ARG A 25 4.61 -8.63 9.29
CA ARG A 25 4.87 -7.39 10.02
C ARG A 25 4.41 -6.13 9.28
N VAL A 26 3.31 -6.24 8.58
CA VAL A 26 2.72 -5.11 7.88
C VAL A 26 1.78 -4.37 8.82
N SER A 27 1.98 -3.06 8.96
CA SER A 27 1.10 -2.19 9.74
C SER A 27 -0.04 -1.67 8.88
N THR A 28 -1.17 -1.36 9.51
CA THR A 28 -2.29 -0.77 8.79
C THR A 28 -2.06 0.72 8.55
N ALA A 29 -2.79 1.29 7.58
CA ALA A 29 -2.71 2.72 7.32
C ALA A 29 -3.04 3.52 8.58
N GLN A 30 -4.03 3.08 9.34
CA GLN A 30 -4.41 3.76 10.57
C GLN A 30 -3.29 3.71 11.62
N GLN A 31 -2.61 2.57 11.74
CA GLN A 31 -1.49 2.45 12.68
C GLN A 31 -0.34 3.37 12.33
N LEU A 32 -0.10 3.57 11.02
CA LEU A 32 1.00 4.42 10.58
C LEU A 32 0.85 5.86 11.04
N LEU A 33 -0.39 6.33 11.18
CA LEU A 33 -0.63 7.70 11.62
C LEU A 33 -0.17 7.96 13.05
N GLN A 34 0.03 6.90 13.83
CA GLN A 34 0.47 7.00 15.21
C GLN A 34 1.98 6.83 15.35
N PHE A 35 2.67 6.52 14.27
CA PHE A 35 4.11 6.33 14.32
C PHE A 35 4.82 7.67 14.33
N LYS A 36 5.91 7.73 15.07
CA LYS A 36 6.71 8.93 15.14
C LYS A 36 7.52 9.11 13.87
N HIS A 37 7.87 10.37 13.58
CA HIS A 37 8.77 10.67 12.49
C HIS A 37 10.05 9.84 12.62
N GLY A 38 10.45 9.22 11.52
CA GLY A 38 11.65 8.40 11.50
C GLY A 38 11.45 6.94 11.83
N THR A 39 10.20 6.50 12.09
CA THR A 39 9.93 5.10 12.44
C THR A 39 10.00 4.20 11.20
N PRO A 40 10.88 3.18 11.19
CA PRO A 40 10.87 2.20 10.10
C PRO A 40 9.60 1.36 10.19
N THR A 41 9.00 1.08 9.03
CA THR A 41 7.75 0.33 9.02
C THR A 41 7.52 -0.32 7.67
N ARG A 42 6.53 -1.20 7.61
CA ARG A 42 6.06 -1.83 6.39
C ARG A 42 4.57 -1.59 6.25
N ALA A 43 4.18 -1.10 5.08
CA ALA A 43 2.77 -0.90 4.74
C ALA A 43 2.44 -1.73 3.51
N CYS A 44 1.15 -2.02 3.31
CA CYS A 44 0.69 -2.74 2.13
C CYS A 44 -0.71 -2.27 1.78
N GLY A 45 -0.94 -2.08 0.49
CA GLY A 45 -2.27 -1.69 0.04
C GLY A 45 -2.42 -1.79 -1.46
N LEU A 46 -3.66 -1.62 -1.89
CA LEU A 46 -3.96 -1.51 -3.31
C LEU A 46 -3.48 -0.17 -3.83
N VAL A 47 -2.86 -0.18 -5.00
CA VAL A 47 -2.37 1.06 -5.60
C VAL A 47 -3.55 1.76 -6.26
N THR A 48 -3.99 2.85 -5.66
CA THR A 48 -5.12 3.62 -6.18
C THR A 48 -4.67 4.82 -7.01
N MET A 49 -3.42 5.24 -6.86
CA MET A 49 -2.89 6.37 -7.60
C MET A 49 -1.39 6.23 -7.77
N ARG A 50 -0.92 6.56 -8.97
CA ARG A 50 0.51 6.67 -9.29
C ARG A 50 0.72 8.01 -9.97
N GLN A 51 1.59 8.84 -9.43
CA GLN A 51 1.89 10.13 -10.01
C GLN A 51 3.39 10.33 -10.13
N ARG A 52 3.82 10.83 -11.27
CA ARG A 52 5.21 11.17 -11.50
C ARG A 52 5.25 12.59 -12.09
N PRO A 53 5.14 13.62 -11.23
CA PRO A 53 5.13 15.00 -11.70
C PRO A 53 6.44 15.33 -12.40
N MET A 54 6.36 16.06 -13.50
CA MET A 54 7.55 16.42 -14.26
C MET A 54 8.52 17.30 -13.49
N THR A 55 8.00 18.02 -12.51
CA THR A 55 8.82 18.95 -11.70
C THR A 55 9.41 18.31 -10.46
N ALA A 56 9.22 17.02 -10.24
CA ALA A 56 9.59 16.37 -8.99
C ALA A 56 10.91 15.61 -9.07
N ASN A 57 11.79 15.93 -10.00
CA ASN A 57 13.12 15.34 -10.14
C ASN A 57 13.10 13.81 -10.16
N GLY A 58 12.11 13.22 -10.84
CA GLY A 58 12.00 11.78 -10.95
C GLY A 58 11.37 11.10 -9.75
N THR A 59 10.88 11.87 -8.77
CA THR A 59 10.16 11.33 -7.62
C THR A 59 8.78 10.83 -8.08
N VAL A 60 8.39 9.67 -7.56
CA VAL A 60 7.08 9.09 -7.85
C VAL A 60 6.27 9.07 -6.56
N PHE A 61 5.01 9.41 -6.67
CA PHE A 61 4.07 9.39 -5.54
C PHE A 61 3.06 8.29 -5.77
N LEU A 62 2.88 7.46 -4.74
CA LEU A 62 1.88 6.40 -4.77
C LEU A 62 0.88 6.65 -3.65
N THR A 63 -0.38 6.27 -3.90
CA THR A 63 -1.37 6.17 -2.85
C THR A 63 -1.76 4.71 -2.74
N LEU A 64 -1.62 4.16 -1.54
CA LEU A 64 -2.01 2.79 -1.24
C LEU A 64 -3.23 2.81 -0.35
N GLU A 65 -4.16 1.90 -0.60
CA GLU A 65 -5.37 1.81 0.18
C GLU A 65 -5.47 0.44 0.84
N ASP A 66 -5.70 0.44 2.14
CA ASP A 66 -6.06 -0.79 2.83
C ASP A 66 -7.44 -0.62 3.47
N GLU A 67 -7.85 -1.58 4.28
CA GLU A 67 -9.19 -1.55 4.88
C GLU A 67 -9.37 -0.45 5.92
N THR A 68 -8.28 0.19 6.37
CA THR A 68 -8.34 1.24 7.39
C THR A 68 -8.13 2.64 6.84
N GLY A 69 -7.66 2.79 5.62
CA GLY A 69 -7.43 4.12 5.04
C GLY A 69 -6.37 4.10 3.96
N HIS A 70 -5.76 5.25 3.77
CA HIS A 70 -4.78 5.47 2.70
C HIS A 70 -3.41 5.76 3.27
N VAL A 71 -2.38 5.37 2.52
CA VAL A 71 -0.99 5.71 2.82
C VAL A 71 -0.41 6.43 1.62
N ASN A 72 0.17 7.60 1.84
CA ASN A 72 0.90 8.31 0.80
C ASN A 72 2.35 7.86 0.83
N VAL A 73 2.85 7.39 -0.28
CA VAL A 73 4.20 6.84 -0.40
C VAL A 73 5.02 7.70 -1.33
N VAL A 74 6.22 8.04 -0.91
CA VAL A 74 7.18 8.78 -1.73
C VAL A 74 8.26 7.81 -2.19
N VAL A 75 8.45 7.70 -3.49
CA VAL A 75 9.46 6.84 -4.10
C VAL A 75 10.49 7.74 -4.77
N TRP A 76 11.69 7.78 -4.21
CA TRP A 76 12.78 8.57 -4.79
C TRP A 76 13.25 7.96 -6.10
N GLN A 77 13.87 8.77 -6.93
CA GLN A 77 14.28 8.37 -8.27
C GLN A 77 15.11 7.08 -8.29
N ARG A 78 16.02 6.92 -7.34
CA ARG A 78 16.88 5.75 -7.30
C ARG A 78 16.07 4.46 -7.16
N LEU A 79 15.10 4.45 -6.26
CA LEU A 79 14.23 3.29 -6.08
C LEU A 79 13.33 3.07 -7.29
N TRP A 80 12.80 4.17 -7.84
CA TRP A 80 12.01 4.09 -9.06
C TRP A 80 12.78 3.40 -10.17
N GLU A 81 14.04 3.77 -10.37
CA GLU A 81 14.85 3.19 -11.43
C GLU A 81 15.14 1.70 -11.19
N SER A 82 15.34 1.31 -9.94
CA SER A 82 15.66 -0.08 -9.64
C SER A 82 14.44 -1.00 -9.58
N GLN A 83 13.26 -0.48 -9.24
CA GLN A 83 12.05 -1.29 -9.07
C GLN A 83 10.87 -0.80 -9.92
N ARG A 84 11.16 -0.19 -11.04
CA ARG A 84 10.14 0.40 -11.91
C ARG A 84 9.03 -0.58 -12.27
N SER A 85 9.40 -1.80 -12.65
CA SER A 85 8.42 -2.79 -13.10
C SER A 85 7.40 -3.11 -12.00
N THR A 86 7.88 -3.33 -10.78
CA THR A 86 7.01 -3.60 -9.64
C THR A 86 6.10 -2.41 -9.37
N ILE A 87 6.66 -1.21 -9.37
CA ILE A 87 5.90 0.00 -9.06
C ILE A 87 4.81 0.26 -10.09
N LEU A 88 5.09 0.01 -11.36
CA LEU A 88 4.13 0.27 -12.44
C LEU A 88 3.06 -0.80 -12.56
N ASN A 89 3.38 -2.05 -12.25
CA ASN A 89 2.51 -3.16 -12.64
C ASN A 89 1.80 -3.84 -11.49
N ALA A 90 2.29 -3.72 -10.27
CA ALA A 90 1.67 -4.41 -9.15
C ALA A 90 0.38 -3.73 -8.73
N SER A 91 -0.67 -4.54 -8.50
CA SER A 91 -1.95 -4.04 -7.99
C SER A 91 -1.91 -3.89 -6.49
N LEU A 92 -1.20 -4.79 -5.81
CA LEU A 92 -1.03 -4.77 -4.36
C LEU A 92 0.45 -4.67 -4.08
N ILE A 93 0.86 -3.59 -3.43
CA ILE A 93 2.28 -3.32 -3.15
C ILE A 93 2.49 -3.28 -1.64
N ALA A 94 3.55 -3.97 -1.19
CA ALA A 94 4.07 -3.79 0.16
C ALA A 94 5.29 -2.88 0.05
N VAL A 95 5.39 -1.94 0.99
CA VAL A 95 6.46 -0.95 1.00
C VAL A 95 7.19 -1.02 2.33
N ASP A 96 8.50 -1.23 2.27
CA ASP A 96 9.37 -1.08 3.43
C ASP A 96 9.93 0.34 3.37
N GLY A 97 9.81 1.07 4.46
CA GLY A 97 10.28 2.44 4.45
C GLY A 97 10.29 3.06 5.82
N VAL A 98 10.33 4.38 5.83
CA VAL A 98 10.41 5.18 7.05
C VAL A 98 9.31 6.22 7.02
N MET A 99 8.55 6.33 8.11
CA MET A 99 7.53 7.35 8.22
C MET A 99 8.16 8.72 8.41
N GLU A 100 7.66 9.69 7.64
CA GLU A 100 8.00 11.10 7.84
C GLU A 100 6.73 11.87 8.15
N SER A 101 6.83 12.76 9.12
CA SER A 101 5.72 13.59 9.52
C SER A 101 6.22 14.98 9.86
N ASP A 102 5.50 16.00 9.39
CA ASP A 102 5.78 17.38 9.79
C ASP A 102 4.71 17.93 10.75
N GLY A 103 3.95 17.02 11.36
CA GLY A 103 2.89 17.36 12.28
C GLY A 103 1.49 17.29 11.67
N GLU A 104 1.37 17.58 10.39
CA GLU A 104 0.07 17.54 9.72
C GLU A 104 0.05 16.56 8.56
N VAL A 105 1.16 16.42 7.87
CA VAL A 105 1.26 15.58 6.69
C VAL A 105 2.13 14.38 6.99
N TYR A 106 1.66 13.21 6.59
CA TYR A 106 2.36 11.94 6.81
C TYR A 106 2.69 11.33 5.47
N HIS A 107 3.95 10.90 5.32
CA HIS A 107 4.41 10.20 4.14
C HIS A 107 5.23 9.00 4.54
N LEU A 108 5.11 7.92 3.80
CA LEU A 108 6.01 6.78 3.93
C LEU A 108 7.08 6.90 2.84
N ILE A 109 8.32 7.09 3.24
CA ILE A 109 9.43 7.18 2.29
C ILE A 109 9.89 5.75 1.99
N ALA A 110 9.63 5.30 0.77
CA ALA A 110 9.89 3.93 0.38
C ALA A 110 11.39 3.66 0.25
N ARG A 111 11.82 2.54 0.79
CA ARG A 111 13.18 2.03 0.60
C ARG A 111 13.20 0.80 -0.27
N ARG A 112 12.11 0.03 -0.24
CA ARG A 112 11.95 -1.17 -1.04
C ARG A 112 10.47 -1.44 -1.24
N VAL A 113 10.11 -1.95 -2.41
CA VAL A 113 8.73 -2.34 -2.69
C VAL A 113 8.68 -3.81 -3.08
N HIS A 114 7.54 -4.44 -2.80
CA HIS A 114 7.31 -5.84 -3.11
C HIS A 114 5.93 -5.99 -3.73
N ASP A 115 5.82 -6.84 -4.72
CA ASP A 115 4.54 -7.17 -5.32
C ASP A 115 3.88 -8.29 -4.51
N PHE A 116 2.79 -7.98 -3.82
CA PHE A 116 2.03 -8.94 -3.03
C PHE A 116 0.77 -9.39 -3.75
N GLY A 117 0.67 -9.14 -5.05
CA GLY A 117 -0.52 -9.48 -5.83
C GLY A 117 -0.90 -10.95 -5.76
N ASP A 118 0.06 -11.84 -5.54
CA ASP A 118 -0.23 -13.26 -5.43
C ASP A 118 -1.14 -13.59 -4.26
N LEU A 119 -1.14 -12.78 -3.23
CA LEU A 119 -2.05 -12.98 -2.10
C LEU A 119 -3.50 -12.75 -2.51
N LEU A 120 -3.73 -11.81 -3.44
CA LEU A 120 -5.06 -11.55 -3.97
C LEU A 120 -5.49 -12.64 -4.94
N LYS A 121 -4.56 -13.22 -5.67
CA LYS A 121 -4.87 -14.33 -6.58
C LYS A 121 -5.42 -15.52 -5.81
N GLY A 122 -4.89 -15.77 -4.63
CA GLY A 122 -5.42 -16.82 -3.77
C GLY A 122 -6.88 -16.61 -3.43
N LEU A 123 -7.28 -15.35 -3.18
CA LEU A 123 -8.68 -15.03 -2.91
C LEU A 123 -9.55 -15.27 -4.13
N SER A 124 -9.08 -14.86 -5.29
CA SER A 124 -9.79 -15.06 -6.54
C SER A 124 -10.06 -16.54 -6.80
N THR A 125 -9.04 -17.38 -6.61
CA THR A 125 -9.15 -18.82 -6.79
C THR A 125 -10.18 -19.40 -5.83
N ARG A 126 -10.17 -18.98 -4.57
CA ARG A 126 -11.15 -19.43 -3.59
C ARG A 126 -12.56 -19.06 -4.01
N SER A 127 -12.73 -17.84 -4.49
CA SER A 127 -14.05 -17.37 -4.95
C SER A 127 -14.58 -18.25 -6.06
N ARG A 128 -13.73 -18.67 -6.97
CA ARG A 128 -14.13 -19.55 -8.07
C ARG A 128 -14.57 -20.91 -7.55
N ASP A 129 -13.88 -21.41 -6.53
CA ASP A 129 -14.18 -22.71 -5.98
C ASP A 129 -15.56 -22.75 -5.31
N PHE A 130 -16.03 -21.61 -4.88
CA PHE A 130 -17.35 -21.50 -4.24
C PHE A 130 -18.47 -21.26 -5.23
N CYS A 131 -18.16 -21.03 -6.47
CA CYS A 131 -19.16 -20.85 -7.52
C CYS A 131 -19.45 -22.15 -8.25
#